data_1cbf5e932d673151d0283dcad01dca1a
#
_entry.id   1cbf5e932d673151d0283dcad01dca1a
#
_cell.length_a   1.000
_cell.length_b   1.000
_cell.length_c   1.000
_cell.angle_alpha   90.00
_cell.angle_beta   90.00
_cell.angle_gamma   90.00
#
_symmetry.space_group_name_H-M   'P 1'
#
loop_
_entity.id
_entity.type
_entity.pdbx_description
1 polymer ?
#
loop_
_entity_poly.entity_id
_entity_poly.type
_entity_poly.pdbx_seq_one_letter_code
_entity_poly.pdbx_strand_id
1 'polypeptide(L)'
;MKTFHLIMIKPSHYDDMGYVIQWWRSGMPSNTLATLQGLADDCVRRQVLGKKVEIKLTAIDETNYRVRIDKLSRMIMKDGGKGLIALVGVQSNQYPRALDLARGFREKRIQVCIGGFHVGGCLAMLPELTTELQEALDLGLSLIH
;
A
#
# COMPACT_ATOMS: atom_id res chain seq x y z
N MET A 1 4.92 -6.37 -24.69
CA MET A 1 5.47 -5.80 -23.47
C MET A 1 4.62 -6.26 -22.29
N LYS A 2 5.23 -6.62 -21.18
CA LYS A 2 4.52 -7.00 -19.96
C LYS A 2 4.27 -5.77 -19.12
N THR A 3 3.10 -5.66 -18.50
CA THR A 3 2.76 -4.55 -17.59
C THR A 3 2.89 -5.00 -16.14
N PHE A 4 3.50 -4.16 -15.31
CA PHE A 4 3.55 -4.32 -13.87
C PHE A 4 2.93 -3.09 -13.20
N HIS A 5 1.91 -3.29 -12.39
CA HIS A 5 1.28 -2.21 -11.64
C HIS A 5 1.90 -2.06 -10.26
N LEU A 6 2.44 -0.88 -9.96
CA LEU A 6 2.82 -0.50 -8.60
C LEU A 6 1.79 0.53 -8.11
N ILE A 7 0.98 0.10 -7.16
CA ILE A 7 -0.08 0.94 -6.57
C ILE A 7 0.30 1.22 -5.13
N MET A 8 0.67 2.46 -4.86
CA MET A 8 1.02 2.94 -3.54
C MET A 8 -0.21 3.59 -2.90
N ILE A 9 -0.58 3.12 -1.72
CA ILE A 9 -1.73 3.62 -0.98
C ILE A 9 -1.26 4.06 0.40
N LYS A 10 -1.49 5.33 0.73
CA LYS A 10 -1.41 5.80 2.10
C LYS A 10 -2.77 5.61 2.74
N PRO A 11 -2.92 4.65 3.68
CA PRO A 11 -4.20 4.39 4.31
C PRO A 11 -4.67 5.57 5.16
N SER A 12 -5.98 5.73 5.28
CA SER A 12 -6.60 6.53 6.32
C SER A 12 -6.68 5.73 7.63
N HIS A 13 -7.50 6.16 8.55
CA HIS A 13 -7.80 5.45 9.79
C HIS A 13 -9.30 5.51 10.05
N TYR A 14 -9.75 4.72 11.02
CA TYR A 14 -11.16 4.72 11.44
C TYR A 14 -11.42 5.80 12.48
N ASP A 15 -12.61 6.38 12.44
CA ASP A 15 -13.12 7.21 13.52
C ASP A 15 -13.66 6.35 14.68
N ASP A 16 -14.14 6.99 15.74
CA ASP A 16 -14.68 6.30 16.93
C ASP A 16 -15.94 5.47 16.62
N MET A 17 -16.60 5.73 15.50
CA MET A 17 -17.77 5.00 15.02
C MET A 17 -17.42 3.87 14.04
N GLY A 18 -16.15 3.70 13.70
CA GLY A 18 -15.68 2.68 12.77
C GLY A 18 -15.77 3.05 11.30
N TYR A 19 -16.00 4.30 10.97
CA TYR A 19 -15.99 4.79 9.59
C TYR A 19 -14.60 5.26 9.19
N VAL A 20 -14.24 5.01 7.91
CA VAL A 20 -12.99 5.50 7.34
C VAL A 20 -13.04 7.02 7.23
N ILE A 21 -12.08 7.70 7.83
CA ILE A 21 -11.98 9.17 7.75
C ILE A 21 -11.57 9.59 6.35
N GLN A 22 -12.38 10.43 5.73
CA GLN A 22 -12.11 11.04 4.43
C GLN A 22 -12.47 12.52 4.47
N TRP A 23 -11.62 13.33 3.86
CA TRP A 23 -11.80 14.78 3.78
C TRP A 23 -12.06 15.21 2.35
N TRP A 24 -13.01 16.11 2.16
CA TRP A 24 -13.28 16.75 0.85
C TRP A 24 -12.01 17.39 0.26
N ARG A 25 -11.23 18.01 1.12
CA ARG A 25 -9.92 18.58 0.78
C ARG A 25 -9.00 18.39 1.99
N SER A 26 -7.90 17.66 1.82
CA SER A 26 -6.82 17.67 2.79
C SER A 26 -5.88 18.83 2.46
N GLY A 27 -5.64 19.69 3.42
CA GLY A 27 -4.68 20.80 3.29
C GLY A 27 -3.22 20.36 3.36
N MET A 28 -2.95 19.11 3.79
CA MET A 28 -1.59 18.59 3.95
C MET A 28 -1.40 17.30 3.14
N PRO A 29 -0.65 17.38 2.02
CA PRO A 29 -0.31 16.16 1.27
C PRO A 29 0.66 15.28 2.08
N SER A 30 0.60 13.98 1.83
CA SER A 30 1.53 13.03 2.44
C SER A 30 2.93 13.16 1.85
N ASN A 31 3.90 13.60 2.65
CA ASN A 31 5.30 13.65 2.23
C ASN A 31 5.87 12.26 1.96
N THR A 32 5.48 11.26 2.75
CA THR A 32 5.90 9.87 2.54
C THR A 32 5.44 9.35 1.19
N LEU A 33 4.17 9.54 0.85
CA LEU A 33 3.62 9.12 -0.44
C LEU A 33 4.32 9.84 -1.60
N ALA A 34 4.53 11.16 -1.48
CA ALA A 34 5.21 11.96 -2.50
C ALA A 34 6.66 11.52 -2.71
N THR A 35 7.40 11.26 -1.63
CA THR A 35 8.79 10.80 -1.69
C THR A 35 8.89 9.44 -2.36
N LEU A 36 8.05 8.49 -1.95
CA LEU A 36 8.04 7.15 -2.54
C LEU A 36 7.60 7.17 -4.00
N GLN A 37 6.67 8.04 -4.37
CA GLN A 37 6.30 8.22 -5.77
C GLN A 37 7.49 8.73 -6.61
N GLY A 38 8.23 9.71 -6.11
CA GLY A 38 9.43 10.20 -6.78
C GLY A 38 10.50 9.12 -6.99
N LEU A 39 10.72 8.26 -5.98
CA LEU A 39 11.63 7.12 -6.10
C LEU A 39 11.10 6.08 -7.10
N ALA A 40 9.81 5.81 -7.10
CA ALA A 40 9.19 4.90 -8.05
C ALA A 40 9.25 5.43 -9.49
N ASP A 41 9.06 6.73 -9.70
CA ASP A 41 9.24 7.39 -11.02
C ASP A 41 10.68 7.22 -11.52
N ASP A 42 11.68 7.32 -10.63
CA ASP A 42 13.06 7.04 -10.99
C ASP A 42 13.26 5.57 -11.41
N CYS A 43 12.66 4.62 -10.70
CA CYS A 43 12.68 3.21 -11.08
C CYS A 43 12.06 2.97 -12.47
N VAL A 44 10.96 3.67 -12.78
CA VAL A 44 10.33 3.61 -14.13
C VAL A 44 11.29 4.11 -15.18
N ARG A 45 11.89 5.30 -15.00
CA ARG A 45 12.84 5.88 -15.95
C ARG A 45 14.05 5.00 -16.20
N ARG A 46 14.54 4.35 -15.14
CA ARG A 46 15.70 3.44 -15.22
C ARG A 46 15.32 2.04 -15.68
N GLN A 47 14.05 1.76 -15.92
CA GLN A 47 13.56 0.45 -16.38
C GLN A 47 14.08 -0.71 -15.51
N VAL A 48 13.99 -0.55 -14.17
CA VAL A 48 14.59 -1.50 -13.20
C VAL A 48 14.08 -2.94 -13.32
N LEU A 49 12.89 -3.15 -13.88
CA LEU A 49 12.33 -4.48 -14.16
C LEU A 49 12.68 -4.99 -15.57
N GLY A 50 13.53 -4.26 -16.27
CA GLY A 50 13.98 -4.60 -17.62
C GLY A 50 13.13 -3.95 -18.72
N LYS A 51 13.76 -3.80 -19.91
CA LYS A 51 13.19 -3.07 -21.06
C LYS A 51 11.88 -3.64 -21.62
N LYS A 52 11.55 -4.89 -21.26
CA LYS A 52 10.31 -5.57 -21.72
C LYS A 52 9.15 -5.44 -20.72
N VAL A 53 9.35 -4.70 -19.63
CA VAL A 53 8.33 -4.49 -18.61
C VAL A 53 8.01 -3.00 -18.48
N GLU A 54 6.76 -2.66 -18.71
CA GLU A 54 6.21 -1.33 -18.43
C GLU A 54 5.74 -1.28 -16.98
N ILE A 55 6.26 -0.36 -16.17
CA ILE A 55 5.79 -0.12 -14.81
C ILE A 55 4.76 0.99 -14.86
N LYS A 56 3.51 0.69 -14.45
CA LYS A 56 2.44 1.68 -14.28
C LYS A 56 2.30 2.05 -12.81
N LEU A 57 2.52 3.32 -12.50
CA LEU A 57 2.44 3.84 -11.14
C LEU A 57 1.06 4.41 -10.87
N THR A 58 0.54 4.14 -9.68
CA THR A 58 -0.66 4.78 -9.12
C THR A 58 -0.39 5.13 -7.66
N ALA A 59 -0.66 6.37 -7.26
CA ALA A 59 -0.52 6.82 -5.89
C ALA A 59 -1.88 7.31 -5.38
N ILE A 60 -2.32 6.80 -4.24
CA ILE A 60 -3.61 7.11 -3.64
C ILE A 60 -3.41 7.50 -2.18
N ASP A 61 -3.82 8.70 -1.81
CA ASP A 61 -4.01 9.09 -0.42
C ASP A 61 -5.48 8.85 -0.04
N GLU A 62 -5.74 7.85 0.80
CA GLU A 62 -7.11 7.46 1.16
C GLU A 62 -7.84 8.54 1.97
N THR A 63 -7.13 9.49 2.56
CA THR A 63 -7.80 10.62 3.22
C THR A 63 -8.54 11.52 2.25
N ASN A 64 -8.15 11.52 0.98
CA ASN A 64 -8.75 12.34 -0.08
C ASN A 64 -9.54 11.55 -1.12
N TYR A 65 -9.17 10.28 -1.33
CA TYR A 65 -9.72 9.45 -2.39
C TYR A 65 -10.11 8.08 -1.88
N ARG A 66 -11.32 7.65 -2.18
CA ARG A 66 -11.77 6.31 -1.82
C ARG A 66 -10.97 5.23 -2.56
N VAL A 67 -10.40 4.28 -1.81
CA VAL A 67 -9.76 3.09 -2.38
C VAL A 67 -10.83 2.11 -2.86
N ARG A 68 -10.88 1.87 -4.16
CA ARG A 68 -11.82 0.93 -4.80
C ARG A 68 -11.08 -0.36 -5.14
N ILE A 69 -11.05 -1.29 -4.20
CA ILE A 69 -10.32 -2.56 -4.31
C ILE A 69 -10.69 -3.32 -5.59
N ASP A 70 -11.98 -3.47 -5.89
CA ASP A 70 -12.44 -4.19 -7.08
C ASP A 70 -11.99 -3.54 -8.39
N LYS A 71 -12.00 -2.21 -8.45
CA LYS A 71 -11.56 -1.47 -9.64
C LYS A 71 -10.06 -1.64 -9.86
N LEU A 72 -9.26 -1.48 -8.82
CA LEU A 72 -7.81 -1.62 -8.89
C LEU A 72 -7.41 -3.06 -9.20
N SER A 73 -8.07 -4.03 -8.58
CA SER A 73 -7.84 -5.45 -8.85
C SER A 73 -8.14 -5.82 -10.30
N ARG A 74 -9.26 -5.36 -10.84
CA ARG A 74 -9.62 -5.58 -12.26
C ARG A 74 -8.61 -4.94 -13.20
N MET A 75 -8.10 -3.76 -12.88
CA MET A 75 -7.08 -3.09 -13.68
C MET A 75 -5.80 -3.93 -13.77
N ILE A 76 -5.32 -4.45 -12.64
CA ILE A 76 -4.15 -5.34 -12.59
C ILE A 76 -4.40 -6.62 -13.40
N MET A 77 -5.56 -7.27 -13.19
CA MET A 77 -5.88 -8.53 -13.87
C MET A 77 -6.02 -8.36 -15.38
N LYS A 78 -6.60 -7.26 -15.85
CA LYS A 78 -6.73 -6.96 -17.28
C LYS A 78 -5.37 -6.86 -17.98
N ASP A 79 -4.37 -6.36 -17.30
CA ASP A 79 -3.01 -6.17 -17.83
C ASP A 79 -2.08 -7.37 -17.54
N GLY A 80 -2.63 -8.53 -17.23
CA GLY A 80 -1.88 -9.78 -17.04
C GLY A 80 -1.61 -10.19 -15.58
N GLY A 81 -2.25 -9.54 -14.63
CA GLY A 81 -2.23 -9.91 -13.21
C GLY A 81 -0.92 -9.65 -12.47
N LYS A 82 -0.01 -8.86 -13.04
CA LYS A 82 1.27 -8.50 -12.41
C LYS A 82 1.15 -7.15 -11.71
N GLY A 83 1.29 -7.15 -10.40
CA GLY A 83 1.23 -5.91 -9.62
C GLY A 83 1.50 -6.11 -8.15
N LEU A 84 1.79 -5.00 -7.49
CA LEU A 84 2.03 -4.90 -6.06
C LEU A 84 1.21 -3.74 -5.50
N ILE A 85 0.46 -4.00 -4.45
CA ILE A 85 -0.12 -2.98 -3.60
C ILE A 85 0.88 -2.67 -2.48
N ALA A 86 1.33 -1.45 -2.40
CA ALA A 86 2.20 -0.97 -1.34
C ALA A 86 1.41 -0.06 -0.40
N LEU A 87 1.17 -0.52 0.81
CA LEU A 87 0.57 0.27 1.89
C LEU A 87 1.69 1.05 2.58
N VAL A 88 1.75 2.35 2.33
CA VAL A 88 2.90 3.18 2.65
C VAL A 88 2.64 4.15 3.80
N GLY A 89 3.69 4.45 4.56
CA GLY A 89 3.63 5.45 5.64
C GLY A 89 2.64 5.11 6.75
N VAL A 90 2.43 3.82 7.00
CA VAL A 90 1.41 3.34 7.94
C VAL A 90 1.83 3.62 9.38
N GLN A 91 1.05 4.46 10.05
CA GLN A 91 1.16 4.74 11.48
C GLN A 91 0.30 3.76 12.29
N SER A 92 0.47 3.77 13.63
CA SER A 92 -0.24 2.83 14.50
C SER A 92 -1.76 2.93 14.42
N ASN A 93 -2.30 4.14 14.32
CA ASN A 93 -3.74 4.36 14.17
C ASN A 93 -4.29 4.01 12.77
N GLN A 94 -3.42 3.93 11.77
CA GLN A 94 -3.77 3.56 10.41
C GLN A 94 -3.64 2.05 10.16
N TYR A 95 -2.92 1.34 11.02
CA TYR A 95 -2.61 -0.07 10.84
C TYR A 95 -3.85 -0.98 10.71
N PRO A 96 -4.91 -0.84 11.54
CA PRO A 96 -6.12 -1.63 11.37
C PRO A 96 -6.77 -1.44 9.98
N ARG A 97 -6.82 -0.21 9.49
CA ARG A 97 -7.34 0.08 8.15
C ARG A 97 -6.44 -0.51 7.06
N ALA A 98 -5.13 -0.42 7.24
CA ALA A 98 -4.18 -1.03 6.31
C ALA A 98 -4.38 -2.54 6.19
N LEU A 99 -4.59 -3.25 7.31
CA LEU A 99 -4.87 -4.69 7.28
C LEU A 99 -6.19 -5.02 6.56
N ASP A 100 -7.23 -4.23 6.75
CA ASP A 100 -8.51 -4.44 6.06
C ASP A 100 -8.37 -4.25 4.55
N LEU A 101 -7.64 -3.23 4.10
CA LEU A 101 -7.30 -3.05 2.68
C LEU A 101 -6.48 -4.22 2.14
N ALA A 102 -5.46 -4.63 2.89
CA ALA A 102 -4.61 -5.75 2.53
C ALA A 102 -5.41 -7.04 2.37
N ARG A 103 -6.30 -7.33 3.31
CA ARG A 103 -7.18 -8.51 3.26
C ARG A 103 -8.01 -8.52 1.98
N GLY A 104 -8.63 -7.40 1.63
CA GLY A 104 -9.42 -7.26 0.41
C GLY A 104 -8.60 -7.51 -0.87
N PHE A 105 -7.37 -7.02 -0.97
CA PHE A 105 -6.50 -7.29 -2.11
C PHE A 105 -5.97 -8.73 -2.13
N ARG A 106 -5.64 -9.31 -0.96
CA ARG A 106 -5.19 -10.70 -0.84
C ARG A 106 -6.27 -11.70 -1.25
N GLU A 107 -7.54 -11.44 -0.95
CA GLU A 107 -8.68 -12.24 -1.44
C GLU A 107 -8.73 -12.26 -2.98
N LYS A 108 -8.28 -11.20 -3.64
CA LYS A 108 -8.12 -11.13 -5.10
C LYS A 108 -6.78 -11.69 -5.60
N ARG A 109 -5.99 -12.33 -4.73
CA ARG A 109 -4.66 -12.90 -5.03
C ARG A 109 -3.63 -11.89 -5.52
N ILE A 110 -3.77 -10.63 -5.14
CA ILE A 110 -2.80 -9.57 -5.44
C ILE A 110 -1.78 -9.51 -4.31
N GLN A 111 -0.51 -9.33 -4.66
CA GLN A 111 0.55 -9.17 -3.69
C GLN A 111 0.44 -7.82 -2.98
N VAL A 112 0.70 -7.83 -1.67
CA VAL A 112 0.64 -6.63 -0.83
C VAL A 112 1.90 -6.56 0.03
N CYS A 113 2.48 -5.39 0.13
CA CYS A 113 3.48 -5.08 1.16
C CYS A 113 2.97 -3.92 2.03
N ILE A 114 3.47 -3.87 3.24
CA ILE A 114 3.14 -2.84 4.23
C ILE A 114 4.40 -2.31 4.89
N GLY A 115 4.51 -1.01 5.00
CA GLY A 115 5.63 -0.34 5.63
C GLY A 115 5.24 0.99 6.23
N GLY A 116 6.10 1.50 7.10
CA GLY A 116 5.91 2.76 7.78
C GLY A 116 6.29 2.68 9.25
N PHE A 117 5.96 3.70 9.99
CA PHE A 117 6.38 3.87 11.38
C PHE A 117 5.95 2.70 12.28
N HIS A 118 4.72 2.21 12.16
CA HIS A 118 4.21 1.12 13.00
C HIS A 118 5.02 -0.18 12.80
N VAL A 119 5.16 -0.61 11.55
CA VAL A 119 5.91 -1.83 11.22
C VAL A 119 7.39 -1.69 11.60
N GLY A 120 8.03 -0.61 11.18
CA GLY A 120 9.44 -0.34 11.48
C GLY A 120 9.70 -0.22 12.98
N GLY A 121 8.83 0.48 13.70
CA GLY A 121 8.92 0.62 15.15
C GLY A 121 8.77 -0.70 15.89
N CYS A 122 7.78 -1.50 15.55
CA CYS A 122 7.59 -2.81 16.17
C CYS A 122 8.78 -3.75 15.93
N LEU A 123 9.28 -3.82 14.69
CA LEU A 123 10.41 -4.69 14.34
C LEU A 123 11.73 -4.24 14.99
N ALA A 124 11.93 -2.92 15.14
CA ALA A 124 13.18 -2.39 15.69
C ALA A 124 13.21 -2.36 17.22
N MET A 125 12.06 -2.14 17.88
CA MET A 125 12.01 -1.83 19.30
C MET A 125 11.50 -2.98 20.17
N LEU A 126 10.79 -3.95 19.61
CA LEU A 126 10.23 -5.06 20.37
C LEU A 126 11.07 -6.34 20.17
N PRO A 127 11.28 -7.13 21.25
CA PRO A 127 12.12 -8.32 21.18
C PRO A 127 11.46 -9.47 20.39
N GLU A 128 10.15 -9.46 20.31
CA GLU A 128 9.38 -10.50 19.63
C GLU A 128 8.41 -9.89 18.62
N LEU A 129 8.05 -10.68 17.61
CA LEU A 129 7.04 -10.31 16.63
C LEU A 129 5.68 -10.15 17.33
N THR A 130 5.04 -9.00 17.13
CA THR A 130 3.71 -8.75 17.70
C THR A 130 2.64 -9.60 17.02
N THR A 131 1.54 -9.87 17.72
CA THR A 131 0.38 -10.58 17.16
C THR A 131 -0.16 -9.88 15.90
N GLU A 132 -0.16 -8.56 15.89
CA GLU A 132 -0.61 -7.75 14.74
C GLU A 132 0.29 -7.94 13.51
N LEU A 133 1.60 -7.96 13.69
CA LEU A 133 2.53 -8.20 12.58
C LEU A 133 2.46 -9.66 12.12
N GLN A 134 2.26 -10.60 13.03
CA GLN A 134 2.04 -11.99 12.67
C GLN A 134 0.78 -12.15 11.82
N GLU A 135 -0.31 -11.46 12.16
CA GLU A 135 -1.53 -11.44 11.33
C GLU A 135 -1.23 -10.95 9.90
N ALA A 136 -0.43 -9.91 9.75
CA ALA A 136 -0.02 -9.43 8.43
C ALA A 136 0.75 -10.50 7.64
N LEU A 137 1.69 -11.19 8.29
CA LEU A 137 2.44 -12.29 7.66
C LEU A 137 1.52 -13.47 7.29
N ASP A 138 0.56 -13.81 8.14
CA ASP A 138 -0.41 -14.88 7.89
C ASP A 138 -1.34 -14.56 6.71
N LEU A 139 -1.63 -13.30 6.47
CA LEU A 139 -2.31 -12.81 5.26
C LEU A 139 -1.42 -12.89 4.00
N GLY A 140 -0.14 -13.14 4.15
CA GLY A 140 0.83 -13.20 3.06
C GLY A 140 1.39 -11.84 2.64
N LEU A 141 1.42 -10.86 3.56
CA LEU A 141 2.03 -9.56 3.33
C LEU A 141 3.55 -9.62 3.50
N SER A 142 4.25 -8.79 2.72
CA SER A 142 5.66 -8.48 2.97
C SER A 142 5.75 -7.26 3.88
N LEU A 143 6.55 -7.37 4.93
CA LEU A 143 6.82 -6.26 5.86
C LEU A 143 8.07 -5.51 5.38
N ILE A 144 7.94 -4.20 5.27
CA ILE A 144 9.04 -3.31 4.84
C ILE A 144 9.36 -2.35 5.98
N HIS A 145 10.65 -2.26 6.36
CA HIS A 145 11.11 -1.36 7.42
C HIS A 145 12.40 -0.66 7.06
#